data_8849f70e5f90d9ce5d4c5049c7fe13b9
#
_entry.id   8849f70e5f90d9ce5d4c5049c7fe13b9
#
_cell.length_a   1.000
_cell.length_b   1.000
_cell.length_c   1.000
_cell.angle_alpha   90.00
_cell.angle_beta   90.00
_cell.angle_gamma   90.00
#
_symmetry.space_group_name_H-M   'P 1'
#
loop_
_entity.id
_entity.type
_entity.pdbx_description
1 polymer ?
#
loop_
_entity_poly.entity_id
_entity_poly.type
_entity_poly.pdbx_seq_one_letter_code
_entity_poly.pdbx_strand_id
1 'polypeptide(L)'
;MKNAEQELEAVAIKTGELEFRFPKSGDRFAVMICAGGESARAIGAGAQSDAGPTAPPLQQLHQQVLPTGPVVLAVGSAGTTHWSASFSVRQPGLVWCEYAARVSRQWKRNEEWLGTQIEVASGWEWSLAEGELKLSRAGQQLRLGLLGTESEFEQLREELFAIQPARIFQQPTKTIEWKMAVQLD
;
A
#
# COMPACT_ATOMS: atom_id res chain seq x y z
N MET A 1 -33.12 2.38 -23.44
CA MET A 1 -32.20 3.36 -22.83
C MET A 1 -31.09 2.54 -22.18
N LYS A 2 -29.90 2.50 -22.81
CA LYS A 2 -28.73 1.82 -22.22
C LYS A 2 -28.08 2.79 -21.24
N ASN A 3 -28.08 2.45 -19.96
CA ASN A 3 -27.25 3.13 -18.97
C ASN A 3 -25.80 2.87 -19.37
N ALA A 4 -25.16 3.91 -19.90
CA ALA A 4 -23.72 3.96 -19.96
C ALA A 4 -23.25 4.17 -18.50
N GLU A 5 -22.95 3.09 -17.80
CA GLU A 5 -22.02 3.14 -16.69
C GLU A 5 -20.71 3.64 -17.27
N GLN A 6 -20.41 4.92 -17.06
CA GLN A 6 -19.06 5.42 -17.23
C GLN A 6 -18.20 4.57 -16.30
N GLU A 7 -17.46 3.61 -16.86
CA GLU A 7 -16.26 3.09 -16.22
C GLU A 7 -15.39 4.31 -15.88
N LEU A 8 -15.44 4.74 -14.64
CA LEU A 8 -14.48 5.68 -14.11
C LEU A 8 -13.11 5.03 -14.34
N GLU A 9 -12.33 5.61 -15.25
CA GLU A 9 -10.97 5.17 -15.53
C GLU A 9 -10.25 4.99 -14.20
N ALA A 10 -9.90 3.74 -13.88
CA ALA A 10 -9.25 3.44 -12.62
C ALA A 10 -7.92 4.19 -12.58
N VAL A 11 -7.74 5.02 -11.57
CA VAL A 11 -6.47 5.74 -11.37
C VAL A 11 -5.34 4.71 -11.35
N ALA A 12 -4.30 4.95 -12.14
CA ALA A 12 -3.15 4.05 -12.23
C ALA A 12 -1.84 4.82 -12.41
N ILE A 13 -0.76 4.26 -11.88
CA ILE A 13 0.62 4.68 -12.16
C ILE A 13 1.31 3.52 -12.85
N LYS A 14 1.93 3.78 -14.00
CA LYS A 14 2.70 2.78 -14.74
C LYS A 14 4.12 3.24 -14.97
N THR A 15 5.08 2.33 -14.76
CA THR A 15 6.50 2.55 -15.04
C THR A 15 7.14 1.25 -15.53
N GLY A 16 7.39 1.18 -16.84
CA GLY A 16 7.77 -0.09 -17.48
C GLY A 16 6.63 -1.11 -17.39
N GLU A 17 6.93 -2.30 -16.90
CA GLU A 17 5.96 -3.37 -16.65
C GLU A 17 5.37 -3.35 -15.24
N LEU A 18 5.85 -2.47 -14.35
CA LEU A 18 5.29 -2.25 -13.03
C LEU A 18 4.12 -1.27 -13.12
N GLU A 19 2.98 -1.67 -12.59
CA GLU A 19 1.78 -0.86 -12.57
C GLU A 19 1.11 -0.90 -11.19
N PHE A 20 0.73 0.27 -10.70
CA PHE A 20 -0.11 0.43 -9.52
C PHE A 20 -1.50 0.83 -9.98
N ARG A 21 -2.51 0.06 -9.62
CA ARG A 21 -3.92 0.34 -9.86
C ARG A 21 -4.62 0.62 -8.54
N PHE A 22 -5.58 1.52 -8.58
CA PHE A 22 -6.35 1.95 -7.42
C PHE A 22 -7.85 1.68 -7.65
N PRO A 23 -8.27 0.40 -7.66
CA PRO A 23 -9.67 0.08 -7.83
C PRO A 23 -10.48 0.55 -6.62
N LYS A 24 -11.68 1.08 -6.89
CA LYS A 24 -12.61 1.49 -5.85
C LYS A 24 -13.28 0.25 -5.25
N SER A 25 -13.32 0.18 -3.92
CA SER A 25 -13.98 -0.87 -3.15
C SER A 25 -14.84 -0.23 -2.07
N GLY A 26 -16.14 -0.11 -2.33
CA GLY A 26 -17.05 0.62 -1.48
C GLY A 26 -16.74 2.12 -1.42
N ASP A 27 -16.47 2.64 -0.22
CA ASP A 27 -16.07 4.03 0.04
C ASP A 27 -14.55 4.27 -0.02
N ARG A 28 -13.76 3.24 -0.36
CA ARG A 28 -12.28 3.24 -0.29
C ARG A 28 -11.66 2.81 -1.59
N PHE A 29 -10.37 3.07 -1.71
CA PHE A 29 -9.54 2.56 -2.79
C PHE A 29 -8.61 1.48 -2.26
N ALA A 30 -8.54 0.37 -2.97
CA ALA A 30 -7.50 -0.63 -2.80
C ALA A 30 -6.24 -0.19 -3.56
N VAL A 31 -5.10 -0.76 -3.21
CA VAL A 31 -3.86 -0.61 -3.97
C VAL A 31 -3.49 -1.97 -4.53
N MET A 32 -3.46 -2.10 -5.86
CA MET A 32 -3.03 -3.30 -6.55
C MET A 32 -1.68 -3.04 -7.22
N ILE A 33 -0.74 -3.94 -7.02
CA ILE A 33 0.56 -3.92 -7.68
C ILE A 33 0.54 -5.00 -8.74
N CYS A 34 0.78 -4.64 -9.99
CA CYS A 34 0.81 -5.54 -11.13
C CYS A 34 2.22 -5.55 -11.74
N ALA A 35 2.68 -6.73 -12.12
CA ALA A 35 3.94 -6.94 -12.82
C ALA A 35 3.65 -7.70 -14.13
N GLY A 36 4.12 -7.20 -15.27
CA GLY A 36 3.91 -7.83 -16.58
C GLY A 36 2.42 -7.98 -16.96
N GLY A 37 1.54 -7.07 -16.49
CA GLY A 37 0.11 -7.12 -16.77
C GLY A 37 -0.70 -8.03 -15.83
N GLU A 38 -0.06 -8.86 -15.02
CA GLU A 38 -0.72 -9.70 -14.04
C GLU A 38 -0.73 -9.05 -12.65
N SER A 39 -1.76 -9.32 -11.88
CA SER A 39 -1.83 -8.87 -10.49
C SER A 39 -0.84 -9.67 -9.65
N ALA A 40 0.26 -9.04 -9.24
CA ALA A 40 1.23 -9.66 -8.35
C ALA A 40 0.69 -9.74 -6.93
N ARG A 41 -0.09 -8.73 -6.54
CA ARG A 41 -0.69 -8.65 -5.21
C ARG A 41 -1.65 -7.47 -5.06
N ALA A 42 -2.53 -7.61 -4.12
CA ALA A 42 -3.38 -6.54 -3.64
C ALA A 42 -2.89 -6.08 -2.26
N ILE A 43 -2.71 -4.79 -2.09
CA ILE A 43 -2.67 -4.16 -0.78
C ILE A 43 -4.13 -3.87 -0.48
N GLY A 44 -4.74 -4.74 0.30
CA GLY A 44 -6.18 -4.73 0.45
C GLY A 44 -6.72 -3.44 1.04
N ALA A 45 -7.81 -2.91 0.49
CA ALA A 45 -8.78 -2.15 1.27
C ALA A 45 -9.52 -3.17 2.14
N GLY A 46 -8.86 -3.64 3.19
CA GLY A 46 -9.29 -4.82 3.88
C GLY A 46 -10.68 -4.72 4.47
N ALA A 47 -11.45 -5.74 4.32
CA ALA A 47 -12.37 -6.12 5.38
C ALA A 47 -11.55 -6.22 6.69
N GLN A 48 -12.12 -5.77 7.80
CA GLN A 48 -11.50 -5.99 9.10
C GLN A 48 -11.14 -7.46 9.21
N SER A 49 -9.86 -7.74 9.21
CA SER A 49 -9.34 -9.07 9.43
C SER A 49 -9.00 -9.13 10.91
N ASP A 50 -9.45 -10.16 11.61
CA ASP A 50 -9.05 -10.43 13.00
C ASP A 50 -7.53 -10.65 13.14
N ALA A 51 -6.81 -10.66 12.02
CA ALA A 51 -5.41 -11.06 11.92
C ALA A 51 -4.40 -9.90 11.83
N GLY A 52 -4.82 -8.64 12.01
CA GLY A 52 -3.82 -7.54 12.04
C GLY A 52 -4.19 -6.26 11.27
N PRO A 53 -3.20 -5.39 11.02
CA PRO A 53 -3.44 -4.06 10.46
C PRO A 53 -4.13 -4.14 9.10
N THR A 54 -5.24 -3.45 8.98
CA THR A 54 -5.95 -3.28 7.71
C THR A 54 -5.22 -2.26 6.84
N ALA A 55 -5.51 -2.25 5.55
CA ALA A 55 -4.99 -1.21 4.67
C ALA A 55 -5.50 0.18 5.10
N PRO A 56 -4.70 1.23 4.87
CA PRO A 56 -5.15 2.59 5.07
C PRO A 56 -6.48 2.87 4.37
N PRO A 57 -7.44 3.55 5.02
CA PRO A 57 -8.73 3.85 4.43
C PRO A 57 -8.61 5.02 3.43
N LEU A 58 -8.02 4.79 2.29
CA LEU A 58 -7.85 5.79 1.24
C LEU A 58 -9.20 6.05 0.55
N GLN A 59 -9.78 7.23 0.73
CA GLN A 59 -11.12 7.57 0.26
C GLN A 59 -11.13 8.57 -0.90
N GLN A 60 -10.03 9.31 -1.07
CA GLN A 60 -9.85 10.26 -2.15
C GLN A 60 -8.49 10.07 -2.79
N LEU A 61 -8.43 10.14 -4.11
CA LEU A 61 -7.20 10.07 -4.89
C LEU A 61 -7.06 11.33 -5.74
N HIS A 62 -5.83 11.80 -5.85
CA HIS A 62 -5.44 12.86 -6.76
C HIS A 62 -4.18 12.45 -7.52
N GLN A 63 -4.27 12.38 -8.83
CA GLN A 63 -3.13 12.07 -9.70
C GLN A 63 -2.58 13.35 -10.31
N GLN A 64 -1.26 13.47 -10.33
CA GLN A 64 -0.56 14.57 -10.99
C GLN A 64 0.74 14.08 -11.61
N VAL A 65 1.29 14.86 -12.52
CA VAL A 65 2.61 14.60 -13.13
C VAL A 65 3.56 15.69 -12.64
N LEU A 66 4.58 15.26 -11.92
CA LEU A 66 5.69 16.11 -11.48
C LEU A 66 6.86 16.02 -12.46
N PRO A 67 7.84 16.92 -12.43
CA PRO A 67 9.07 16.81 -13.23
C PRO A 67 9.81 15.46 -13.02
N THR A 68 9.65 14.85 -11.86
CA THR A 68 10.24 13.56 -11.49
C THR A 68 9.43 12.35 -11.96
N GLY A 69 8.22 12.55 -12.46
CA GLY A 69 7.32 11.49 -12.93
C GLY A 69 5.91 11.57 -12.34
N PRO A 70 5.06 10.62 -12.68
CA PRO A 70 3.69 10.58 -12.16
C PRO A 70 3.68 10.26 -10.66
N VAL A 71 2.72 10.88 -9.96
CA VAL A 71 2.45 10.64 -8.54
C VAL A 71 0.94 10.54 -8.31
N VAL A 72 0.54 9.64 -7.44
CA VAL A 72 -0.80 9.60 -6.86
C VAL A 72 -0.72 9.95 -5.39
N LEU A 73 -1.51 10.92 -5.01
CA LEU A 73 -1.72 11.32 -3.61
C LEU A 73 -3.07 10.77 -3.16
N ALA A 74 -3.11 10.22 -1.97
CA ALA A 74 -4.32 9.63 -1.42
C ALA A 74 -4.55 10.11 0.01
N VAL A 75 -5.81 10.32 0.38
CA VAL A 75 -6.19 10.68 1.74
C VAL A 75 -7.44 9.93 2.17
N GLY A 76 -7.61 9.80 3.48
CA GLY A 76 -8.80 9.20 4.06
C GLY A 76 -8.82 9.33 5.57
N SER A 77 -9.87 8.80 6.18
CA SER A 77 -10.03 8.81 7.62
C SER A 77 -10.78 7.56 8.11
N ALA A 78 -10.44 7.12 9.30
CA ALA A 78 -11.18 6.10 10.03
C ALA A 78 -11.18 6.47 11.51
N GLY A 79 -12.38 6.56 12.10
CA GLY A 79 -12.53 7.03 13.48
C GLY A 79 -11.91 8.42 13.64
N THR A 80 -10.93 8.54 14.53
CA THR A 80 -10.21 9.79 14.81
C THR A 80 -8.83 9.88 14.12
N THR A 81 -8.50 8.92 13.29
CA THR A 81 -7.22 8.83 12.58
C THR A 81 -7.38 9.35 11.15
N HIS A 82 -6.50 10.26 10.74
CA HIS A 82 -6.40 10.76 9.37
C HIS A 82 -5.21 10.13 8.68
N TRP A 83 -5.43 9.68 7.46
CA TRP A 83 -4.45 8.95 6.66
C TRP A 83 -4.09 9.72 5.41
N SER A 84 -2.84 9.64 5.03
CA SER A 84 -2.36 10.08 3.72
C SER A 84 -1.38 9.05 3.16
N ALA A 85 -1.34 8.97 1.84
CA ALA A 85 -0.35 8.16 1.15
C ALA A 85 0.10 8.88 -0.11
N SER A 86 1.34 8.62 -0.52
CA SER A 86 1.86 9.00 -1.83
C SER A 86 2.51 7.82 -2.51
N PHE A 87 2.25 7.71 -3.83
CA PHE A 87 2.83 6.70 -4.70
C PHE A 87 3.54 7.44 -5.82
N SER A 88 4.87 7.38 -5.87
CA SER A 88 5.66 8.19 -6.78
C SER A 88 6.67 7.35 -7.56
N VAL A 89 6.66 7.49 -8.88
CA VAL A 89 7.71 6.92 -9.73
C VAL A 89 9.02 7.62 -9.44
N ARG A 90 10.08 6.87 -9.15
CA ARG A 90 11.43 7.39 -8.90
C ARG A 90 12.37 7.14 -10.06
N GLN A 91 12.19 6.00 -10.70
CA GLN A 91 12.88 5.61 -11.94
C GLN A 91 12.07 4.51 -12.63
N PRO A 92 12.39 4.12 -13.87
CA PRO A 92 11.76 2.99 -14.53
C PRO A 92 11.78 1.74 -13.65
N GLY A 93 10.61 1.11 -13.45
CA GLY A 93 10.45 -0.08 -12.62
C GLY A 93 10.49 0.16 -11.10
N LEU A 94 10.61 1.41 -10.61
CA LEU A 94 10.66 1.72 -9.18
C LEU A 94 9.60 2.73 -8.76
N VAL A 95 8.79 2.35 -7.79
CA VAL A 95 7.79 3.22 -7.14
C VAL A 95 8.05 3.28 -5.64
N TRP A 96 8.05 4.48 -5.09
CA TRP A 96 8.04 4.69 -3.65
C TRP A 96 6.61 4.86 -3.16
N CYS A 97 6.30 4.16 -2.08
CA CYS A 97 5.03 4.24 -1.36
C CYS A 97 5.31 4.80 0.03
N GLU A 98 4.76 5.96 0.30
CA GLU A 98 4.93 6.64 1.59
C GLU A 98 3.54 6.77 2.22
N TYR A 99 3.42 6.37 3.46
CA TYR A 99 2.18 6.42 4.22
C TYR A 99 2.38 7.22 5.49
N ALA A 100 1.36 7.95 5.89
CA ALA A 100 1.31 8.64 7.16
C ALA A 100 -0.06 8.52 7.80
N ALA A 101 -0.09 8.29 9.09
CA ALA A 101 -1.30 8.30 9.91
C ALA A 101 -1.14 9.33 11.02
N ARG A 102 -2.05 10.31 11.06
CA ARG A 102 -2.16 11.27 12.16
C ARG A 102 -3.19 10.76 13.16
N VAL A 103 -2.70 10.22 14.27
CA VAL A 103 -3.53 9.66 15.34
C VAL A 103 -3.89 10.71 16.38
N SER A 104 -5.11 10.62 16.91
CA SER A 104 -5.55 11.50 18.01
C SER A 104 -4.97 11.05 19.35
N ARG A 105 -5.11 11.93 20.38
CA ARG A 105 -4.71 11.63 21.77
C ARG A 105 -5.44 10.42 22.38
N GLN A 106 -6.59 10.04 21.83
CA GLN A 106 -7.41 8.94 22.34
C GLN A 106 -7.13 7.61 21.64
N TRP A 107 -6.12 7.57 20.74
CA TRP A 107 -5.77 6.34 20.03
C TRP A 107 -5.36 5.23 21.01
N LYS A 108 -5.98 4.09 20.85
CA LYS A 108 -5.68 2.88 21.63
C LYS A 108 -5.22 1.77 20.67
N ARG A 109 -4.05 1.21 20.92
CA ARG A 109 -3.43 0.17 20.09
C ARG A 109 -4.36 -1.01 19.78
N ASN A 110 -5.30 -1.32 20.64
CA ASN A 110 -6.22 -2.44 20.50
C ASN A 110 -7.48 -2.12 19.66
N GLU A 111 -7.69 -0.86 19.32
CA GLU A 111 -8.90 -0.40 18.64
C GLU A 111 -8.63 0.02 17.19
N GLU A 112 -7.42 0.49 16.89
CA GLU A 112 -7.04 0.94 15.55
C GLU A 112 -5.63 0.43 15.21
N TRP A 113 -5.52 -0.33 14.14
CA TRP A 113 -4.25 -0.78 13.63
C TRP A 113 -3.64 0.25 12.69
N LEU A 114 -2.33 0.46 12.83
CA LEU A 114 -1.54 1.30 11.93
C LEU A 114 -0.61 0.39 11.13
N GLY A 115 -0.74 0.44 9.83
CA GLY A 115 0.08 -0.37 8.94
C GLY A 115 -0.61 -0.65 7.61
N THR A 116 -0.03 -1.55 6.85
CA THR A 116 -0.52 -1.98 5.54
C THR A 116 -0.40 -3.49 5.42
N GLN A 117 -1.50 -4.17 5.15
CA GLN A 117 -1.46 -5.60 4.81
C GLN A 117 -1.12 -5.79 3.34
N ILE A 118 -0.35 -6.82 3.07
CA ILE A 118 0.09 -7.22 1.74
C ILE A 118 -0.32 -8.67 1.53
N GLU A 119 -1.28 -8.89 0.63
CA GLU A 119 -1.71 -10.22 0.22
C GLU A 119 -1.01 -10.58 -1.10
N VAL A 120 -0.26 -11.66 -1.08
CA VAL A 120 0.44 -12.20 -2.26
C VAL A 120 -0.54 -13.05 -3.04
N ALA A 121 -0.70 -12.75 -4.33
CA ALA A 121 -1.57 -13.53 -5.20
C ALA A 121 -1.03 -14.95 -5.39
N SER A 122 -1.93 -15.92 -5.54
CA SER A 122 -1.59 -17.32 -5.78
C SER A 122 -0.67 -17.50 -7.00
N GLY A 123 0.28 -18.40 -6.89
CA GLY A 123 1.25 -18.71 -7.93
C GLY A 123 2.50 -17.84 -7.96
N TRP A 124 2.65 -16.94 -6.99
CA TRP A 124 3.92 -16.27 -6.72
C TRP A 124 4.67 -17.01 -5.61
N GLU A 125 5.94 -17.29 -5.86
CA GLU A 125 6.86 -17.71 -4.81
C GLU A 125 7.33 -16.49 -4.05
N TRP A 126 7.57 -16.63 -2.75
CA TRP A 126 7.99 -15.51 -1.92
C TRP A 126 9.13 -15.89 -0.96
N SER A 127 9.89 -14.88 -0.60
CA SER A 127 10.85 -14.95 0.51
C SER A 127 10.89 -13.62 1.25
N LEU A 128 11.03 -13.69 2.57
CA LEU A 128 11.15 -12.51 3.43
C LEU A 128 12.50 -12.59 4.16
N ALA A 129 13.35 -11.61 3.92
CA ALA A 129 14.67 -11.50 4.57
C ALA A 129 15.11 -10.04 4.67
N GLU A 130 15.73 -9.67 5.77
CA GLU A 130 16.38 -8.37 5.97
C GLU A 130 15.51 -7.14 5.65
N GLY A 131 14.20 -7.21 5.95
CA GLY A 131 13.26 -6.12 5.68
C GLY A 131 12.86 -5.99 4.21
N GLU A 132 13.07 -7.02 3.40
CA GLU A 132 12.66 -7.09 2.01
C GLU A 132 11.79 -8.33 1.77
N LEU A 133 10.61 -8.13 1.18
CA LEU A 133 9.75 -9.18 0.65
C LEU A 133 10.02 -9.31 -0.85
N LYS A 134 10.52 -10.45 -1.27
CA LYS A 134 10.77 -10.80 -2.69
C LYS A 134 9.67 -11.73 -3.17
N LEU A 135 9.12 -11.41 -4.32
CA LEU A 135 8.12 -12.23 -5.02
C LEU A 135 8.68 -12.61 -6.39
N SER A 136 8.57 -13.88 -6.76
CA SER A 136 9.02 -14.37 -8.06
C SER A 136 7.96 -15.19 -8.77
N ARG A 137 7.84 -14.99 -10.08
CA ARG A 137 6.93 -15.74 -10.95
C ARG A 137 7.39 -15.64 -12.40
N ALA A 138 7.50 -16.76 -13.08
CA ALA A 138 7.78 -16.84 -14.52
C ALA A 138 8.97 -15.96 -14.99
N GLY A 139 10.02 -15.88 -14.20
CA GLY A 139 11.23 -15.11 -14.53
C GLY A 139 11.15 -13.62 -14.18
N GLN A 140 10.03 -13.15 -13.65
CA GLN A 140 9.89 -11.80 -13.09
C GLN A 140 10.22 -11.83 -11.60
N GLN A 141 10.83 -10.77 -11.10
CA GLN A 141 11.08 -10.58 -9.68
C GLN A 141 10.58 -9.21 -9.25
N LEU A 142 9.66 -9.21 -8.28
CA LEU A 142 9.13 -8.01 -7.63
C LEU A 142 9.70 -7.94 -6.21
N ARG A 143 10.32 -6.82 -5.87
CA ARG A 143 10.90 -6.57 -4.55
C ARG A 143 10.14 -5.45 -3.84
N LEU A 144 9.77 -5.69 -2.59
CA LEU A 144 9.19 -4.72 -1.69
C LEU A 144 10.14 -4.52 -0.52
N GLY A 145 10.88 -3.42 -0.52
CA GLY A 145 11.87 -3.11 0.51
C GLY A 145 11.40 -1.97 1.41
N LEU A 146 11.62 -2.08 2.71
CA LEU A 146 11.36 -0.98 3.63
C LEU A 146 12.37 0.13 3.46
N LEU A 147 11.91 1.38 3.48
CA LEU A 147 12.75 2.57 3.44
C LEU A 147 12.86 3.13 4.86
N GLY A 148 14.03 2.92 5.48
CA GLY A 148 14.31 3.34 6.85
C GLY A 148 14.08 2.22 7.89
N THR A 149 14.37 2.54 9.15
CA THR A 149 14.35 1.59 10.28
C THR A 149 13.10 1.71 11.15
N GLU A 150 12.15 2.54 10.74
CA GLU A 150 10.96 2.84 11.54
C GLU A 150 9.78 1.89 11.25
N SER A 151 9.99 0.90 10.38
CA SER A 151 8.98 -0.07 10.00
C SER A 151 9.56 -1.47 9.95
N GLU A 152 8.70 -2.45 10.10
CA GLU A 152 9.06 -3.86 10.01
C GLU A 152 8.03 -4.65 9.19
N PHE A 153 8.49 -5.72 8.55
CA PHE A 153 7.61 -6.72 7.98
C PHE A 153 7.28 -7.77 9.03
N GLU A 154 6.02 -8.16 9.09
CA GLU A 154 5.54 -9.29 9.84
C GLU A 154 4.78 -10.23 8.91
N GLN A 155 5.11 -11.51 8.92
CA GLN A 155 4.32 -12.52 8.25
C GLN A 155 3.15 -12.91 9.16
N LEU A 156 1.93 -12.63 8.72
CA LEU A 156 0.71 -12.97 9.48
C LEU A 156 0.23 -14.39 9.19
N ARG A 157 0.36 -14.83 7.95
CA ARG A 157 0.07 -16.20 7.46
C ARG A 157 0.72 -16.41 6.09
N GLU A 158 0.60 -17.59 5.48
CA GLU A 158 1.37 -18.05 4.33
C GLU A 158 1.50 -17.03 3.17
N GLU A 159 0.42 -16.36 2.79
CA GLU A 159 0.41 -15.38 1.69
C GLU A 159 0.04 -13.96 2.18
N LEU A 160 0.08 -13.72 3.49
CA LEU A 160 -0.30 -12.44 4.08
C LEU A 160 0.80 -11.88 4.94
N PHE A 161 1.25 -10.70 4.58
CA PHE A 161 2.27 -9.94 5.29
C PHE A 161 1.68 -8.61 5.79
N ALA A 162 2.25 -8.08 6.85
CA ALA A 162 1.99 -6.72 7.30
C ALA A 162 3.28 -5.90 7.27
N ILE A 163 3.14 -4.63 6.90
CA ILE A 163 4.12 -3.60 7.19
C ILE A 163 3.54 -2.78 8.32
N GLN A 164 4.24 -2.70 9.43
CA GLN A 164 3.81 -1.93 10.58
C GLN A 164 4.94 -1.04 11.10
N PRO A 165 4.59 0.12 11.70
CA PRO A 165 5.58 0.95 12.36
C PRO A 165 6.24 0.20 13.52
N ALA A 166 7.56 0.16 13.54
CA ALA A 166 8.34 -0.55 14.57
C ALA A 166 8.16 0.05 15.98
N ARG A 167 7.75 1.33 16.05
CA ARG A 167 7.48 2.00 17.33
C ARG A 167 6.26 2.90 17.25
N ILE A 168 5.28 2.61 18.07
CA ILE A 168 4.14 3.50 18.32
C ILE A 168 4.44 4.26 19.61
N PHE A 169 4.77 5.53 19.51
CA PHE A 169 5.17 6.34 20.67
C PHE A 169 3.94 6.87 21.43
N GLN A 170 4.05 6.92 22.75
CA GLN A 170 3.03 7.44 23.68
C GLN A 170 3.02 8.98 23.74
N GLN A 171 2.91 9.67 22.61
CA GLN A 171 2.80 11.13 22.58
C GLN A 171 1.41 11.61 22.16
N PRO A 172 0.97 12.80 22.63
CA PRO A 172 -0.45 13.20 22.58
C PRO A 172 -1.08 13.49 21.22
N THR A 173 -0.34 13.71 20.18
CA THR A 173 -0.81 13.69 18.78
C THR A 173 0.42 13.46 17.95
N LYS A 174 0.44 12.41 17.16
CA LYS A 174 1.62 12.07 16.38
C LYS A 174 1.22 11.69 14.96
N THR A 175 2.05 12.12 14.04
CA THR A 175 2.11 11.52 12.72
C THR A 175 3.06 10.33 12.77
N ILE A 176 2.57 9.17 12.38
CA ILE A 176 3.32 7.94 12.26
C ILE A 176 3.49 7.68 10.79
N GLU A 177 4.72 7.46 10.35
CA GLU A 177 5.06 7.27 8.95
C GLU A 177 5.69 5.91 8.74
N TRP A 178 5.41 5.30 7.58
CA TRP A 178 6.14 4.15 7.06
C TRP A 178 6.26 4.24 5.55
N LYS A 179 7.36 3.69 5.04
CA LYS A 179 7.72 3.85 3.64
C LYS A 179 8.25 2.54 3.09
N MET A 180 7.90 2.27 1.84
CA MET A 180 8.47 1.15 1.11
C MET A 180 8.81 1.53 -0.33
N ALA A 181 9.81 0.87 -0.88
CA ALA A 181 10.11 0.84 -2.30
C ALA A 181 9.54 -0.43 -2.92
N VAL A 182 8.92 -0.31 -4.07
CA VAL A 182 8.48 -1.46 -4.89
C VAL A 182 9.23 -1.40 -6.20
N GLN A 183 10.01 -2.44 -6.48
CA GLN A 183 10.86 -2.54 -7.66
C GLN A 183 10.58 -3.84 -8.41
N LEU A 184 10.46 -3.72 -9.72
CA LEU A 184 10.38 -4.83 -10.67
C LEU A 184 11.74 -4.93 -11.40
N ASP A 185 12.38 -6.09 -11.29
CA ASP A 185 13.64 -6.45 -11.98
C ASP A 185 13.37 -7.22 -13.26
#